data_b77ad81fd0667b3aad5e061fefdd74ad
#
_entry.id   b77ad81fd0667b3aad5e061fefdd74ad
#
_cell.length_a   1.000
_cell.length_b   1.000
_cell.length_c   1.000
_cell.angle_alpha   90.00
_cell.angle_beta   90.00
_cell.angle_gamma   90.00
#
_symmetry.space_group_name_H-M   'P 1'
#
loop_
_entity.id
_entity.type
_entity.pdbx_description
1 polymer ?
#
loop_
_entity_poly.entity_id
_entity_poly.type
_entity_poly.pdbx_seq_one_letter_code
_entity_poly.pdbx_strand_id
1 'polypeptide(L)'
;LHGSLPLGPNGSVIKEGQTVMVDINGNFTGYIADQSRTYSVGKLPQMAYDAHAVSIEIQQTIAQAGVPGATCEQLWQLSLEIVKKHGLEAYYMGTTQQAKFVGHGIGLEINELPVLCGRNPQPLEVGNTIALEPKFVLPGIGAVGTENSYIVQENGMEKITFAPEEIIDLTVDCR
;
A
#
# COMPACT_ATOMS: atom_id res chain seq x y z
N LEU A 1 -7.21 12.23 11.09
CA LEU A 1 -6.30 11.76 10.02
C LEU A 1 -7.06 10.74 9.17
N HIS A 2 -7.19 11.01 7.90
CA HIS A 2 -7.73 10.07 6.93
C HIS A 2 -6.54 9.26 6.40
N GLY A 3 -6.50 7.94 6.68
CA GLY A 3 -5.32 7.12 6.38
C GLY A 3 -5.04 6.87 4.89
N SER A 4 -5.91 7.36 4.02
CA SER A 4 -5.76 7.24 2.56
C SER A 4 -5.59 8.59 1.85
N LEU A 5 -5.45 9.68 2.61
CA LEU A 5 -5.20 11.00 2.04
C LEU A 5 -3.97 11.62 2.73
N PRO A 6 -2.96 12.05 1.97
CA PRO A 6 -1.84 12.79 2.51
C PRO A 6 -2.35 14.16 2.99
N LEU A 7 -2.64 14.24 4.28
CA LEU A 7 -2.94 15.52 4.93
C LEU A 7 -1.62 16.10 5.41
N GLY A 8 -1.43 17.38 5.15
CA GLY A 8 -0.28 18.12 5.65
C GLY A 8 -0.15 18.07 7.19
N PRO A 9 0.96 18.54 7.76
CA PRO A 9 1.21 18.48 9.18
C PRO A 9 0.13 19.23 9.96
N ASN A 10 -0.41 18.57 10.98
CA ASN A 10 -1.46 19.11 11.86
C ASN A 10 -0.95 19.48 13.27
N GLY A 11 0.36 19.44 13.50
CA GLY A 11 0.97 19.69 14.79
C GLY A 11 0.84 18.55 15.81
N SER A 12 0.35 17.37 15.41
CA SER A 12 0.30 16.22 16.32
C SER A 12 1.70 15.77 16.69
N VAL A 13 1.92 15.52 17.97
CA VAL A 13 3.15 14.92 18.48
C VAL A 13 3.02 13.41 18.39
N ILE A 14 3.97 12.77 17.69
CA ILE A 14 4.06 11.32 17.60
C ILE A 14 4.51 10.78 18.95
N LYS A 15 3.88 9.70 19.42
CA LYS A 15 4.12 9.10 20.73
C LYS A 15 4.65 7.68 20.58
N GLU A 16 5.26 7.17 21.65
CA GLU A 16 5.61 5.76 21.75
C GLU A 16 4.38 4.87 21.53
N GLY A 17 4.56 3.77 20.80
CA GLY A 17 3.50 2.86 20.38
C GLY A 17 2.70 3.32 19.16
N GLN A 18 3.15 4.38 18.48
CA GLN A 18 2.53 4.89 17.25
C GLN A 18 3.41 4.65 16.03
N THR A 19 2.78 4.62 14.86
CA THR A 19 3.44 4.49 13.56
C THR A 19 3.61 5.83 12.86
N VAL A 20 4.65 5.90 12.04
CA VAL A 20 4.88 6.95 11.04
C VAL A 20 4.95 6.28 9.69
N MET A 21 3.98 6.52 8.83
CA MET A 21 4.07 6.11 7.43
C MET A 21 4.71 7.23 6.64
N VAL A 22 5.80 6.91 5.96
CA VAL A 22 6.52 7.83 5.06
C VAL A 22 6.22 7.40 3.65
N ASP A 23 5.58 8.29 2.91
CA ASP A 23 5.21 8.13 1.52
C ASP A 23 6.07 9.07 0.67
N ILE A 24 6.84 8.50 -0.25
CA ILE A 24 7.85 9.22 -1.01
C ILE A 24 7.64 9.00 -2.51
N ASN A 25 7.47 10.10 -3.21
CA ASN A 25 7.39 10.12 -4.65
C ASN A 25 8.69 10.70 -5.21
N GLY A 26 9.36 9.92 -6.04
CA GLY A 26 10.58 10.33 -6.74
C GLY A 26 10.32 10.56 -8.23
N ASN A 27 10.89 11.60 -8.81
CA ASN A 27 10.86 11.83 -10.26
C ASN A 27 12.27 11.71 -10.84
N PHE A 28 12.40 10.88 -11.88
CA PHE A 28 13.63 10.77 -12.65
C PHE A 28 13.32 10.83 -14.15
N THR A 29 13.88 11.80 -14.86
CA THR A 29 13.68 12.02 -16.30
C THR A 29 12.20 12.12 -16.74
N GLY A 30 11.32 12.58 -15.87
CA GLY A 30 9.89 12.72 -16.13
C GLY A 30 9.03 11.56 -15.64
N TYR A 31 9.61 10.42 -15.26
CA TYR A 31 8.88 9.28 -14.70
C TYR A 31 8.89 9.29 -13.18
N ILE A 32 7.74 8.93 -12.60
CA ILE A 32 7.50 8.95 -11.16
C ILE A 32 7.56 7.52 -10.62
N ALA A 33 8.22 7.34 -9.48
CA ALA A 33 8.14 6.15 -8.64
C ALA A 33 7.40 6.51 -7.34
N ASP A 34 6.62 5.56 -6.82
CA ASP A 34 5.84 5.71 -5.59
C ASP A 34 6.19 4.60 -4.61
N GLN A 35 6.46 4.97 -3.37
CA GLN A 35 6.85 4.03 -2.34
C GLN A 35 6.51 4.53 -0.94
N SER A 36 5.75 3.75 -0.18
CA SER A 36 5.53 4.00 1.25
C SER A 36 6.21 2.95 2.13
N ARG A 37 6.69 3.40 3.30
CA ARG A 37 7.22 2.54 4.35
C ARG A 37 6.67 2.94 5.71
N THR A 38 6.50 1.94 6.57
CA THR A 38 6.02 2.13 7.93
C THR A 38 7.18 2.08 8.92
N TYR A 39 7.24 3.09 9.77
CA TYR A 39 8.16 3.18 10.91
C TYR A 39 7.35 3.15 12.21
N SER A 40 7.97 2.74 13.32
CA SER A 40 7.38 2.83 14.64
C SER A 40 8.24 3.67 15.59
N VAL A 41 7.59 4.24 16.57
CA VAL A 41 8.28 4.84 17.73
C VAL A 41 8.09 3.88 18.90
N GLY A 42 9.09 3.03 19.12
CA GLY A 42 9.03 1.94 20.06
C GLY A 42 8.16 0.77 19.60
N LYS A 43 7.91 -0.16 20.53
CA LYS A 43 7.18 -1.40 20.25
C LYS A 43 5.69 -1.14 20.03
N LEU A 44 5.16 -1.69 18.94
CA LEU A 44 3.74 -1.64 18.62
C LEU A 44 2.97 -2.83 19.25
N PRO A 45 1.64 -2.71 19.40
CA PRO A 45 0.78 -3.86 19.63
C PRO A 45 0.89 -4.88 18.49
N GLN A 46 0.77 -6.18 18.81
CA GLN A 46 0.91 -7.29 17.84
C GLN A 46 -0.01 -7.11 16.63
N MET A 47 -1.24 -6.64 16.83
CA MET A 47 -2.19 -6.34 15.76
C MET A 47 -1.61 -5.44 14.65
N ALA A 48 -0.70 -4.52 14.98
CA ALA A 48 -0.11 -3.64 13.99
C ALA A 48 0.87 -4.41 13.08
N TYR A 49 1.69 -5.28 13.65
CA TYR A 49 2.58 -6.16 12.88
C TYR A 49 1.79 -7.16 12.03
N ASP A 50 0.72 -7.74 12.58
CA ASP A 50 -0.14 -8.69 11.85
C ASP A 50 -0.83 -8.00 10.66
N ALA A 51 -1.41 -6.82 10.87
CA ALA A 51 -2.03 -6.05 9.79
C ALA A 51 -1.01 -5.61 8.72
N HIS A 52 0.20 -5.24 9.14
CA HIS A 52 1.28 -4.90 8.22
C HIS A 52 1.70 -6.13 7.37
N ALA A 53 1.83 -7.30 7.98
CA ALA A 53 2.12 -8.53 7.26
C ALA A 53 1.02 -8.86 6.22
N VAL A 54 -0.26 -8.61 6.56
CA VAL A 54 -1.37 -8.77 5.62
C VAL A 54 -1.26 -7.81 4.44
N SER A 55 -0.76 -6.58 4.63
CA SER A 55 -0.52 -5.67 3.51
C SER A 55 0.51 -6.22 2.52
N ILE A 56 1.56 -6.86 3.02
CA ILE A 56 2.58 -7.53 2.19
C ILE A 56 1.98 -8.77 1.49
N GLU A 57 1.16 -9.59 2.20
CA GLU A 57 0.44 -10.72 1.59
C GLU A 57 -0.44 -10.25 0.42
N ILE A 58 -1.15 -9.14 0.58
CA ILE A 58 -1.99 -8.55 -0.49
C ILE A 58 -1.14 -8.16 -1.70
N GLN A 59 -0.03 -7.45 -1.51
CA GLN A 59 0.85 -7.05 -2.62
C GLN A 59 1.40 -8.26 -3.36
N GLN A 60 1.92 -9.26 -2.64
CA GLN A 60 2.49 -10.46 -3.22
C GLN A 60 1.45 -11.26 -4.02
N THR A 61 0.23 -11.39 -3.47
CA THR A 61 -0.85 -12.12 -4.13
C THR A 61 -1.34 -11.40 -5.38
N ILE A 62 -1.52 -10.08 -5.31
CA ILE A 62 -1.90 -9.26 -6.48
C ILE A 62 -0.79 -9.31 -7.53
N ALA A 63 0.48 -9.20 -7.13
CA ALA A 63 1.60 -9.26 -8.08
C ALA A 63 1.68 -10.61 -8.82
N GLN A 64 1.37 -11.71 -8.16
CA GLN A 64 1.28 -13.04 -8.81
C GLN A 64 0.07 -13.16 -9.74
N ALA A 65 -1.09 -12.62 -9.34
CA ALA A 65 -2.33 -12.68 -10.12
C ALA A 65 -2.40 -11.62 -11.24
N GLY A 66 -1.56 -10.60 -11.18
CA GLY A 66 -1.53 -9.46 -12.10
C GLY A 66 -0.86 -9.77 -13.43
N VAL A 67 -1.40 -10.75 -14.15
CA VAL A 67 -0.97 -11.14 -15.50
C VAL A 67 -1.74 -10.36 -16.56
N PRO A 68 -1.27 -10.30 -17.82
CA PRO A 68 -2.03 -9.71 -18.91
C PRO A 68 -3.42 -10.32 -19.05
N GLY A 69 -4.44 -9.48 -19.11
CA GLY A 69 -5.86 -9.89 -19.17
C GLY A 69 -6.55 -10.01 -17.81
N ALA A 70 -5.81 -10.04 -16.68
CA ALA A 70 -6.42 -9.91 -15.37
C ALA A 70 -7.05 -8.52 -15.23
N THR A 71 -8.32 -8.44 -14.80
CA THR A 71 -9.00 -7.15 -14.68
C THR A 71 -8.70 -6.45 -13.35
N CYS A 72 -8.74 -5.13 -13.37
CA CYS A 72 -8.56 -4.31 -12.16
C CYS A 72 -9.55 -4.68 -11.05
N GLU A 73 -10.81 -4.99 -11.43
CA GLU A 73 -11.82 -5.44 -10.48
C GLU A 73 -11.47 -6.78 -9.83
N GLN A 74 -10.97 -7.75 -10.60
CA GLN A 74 -10.54 -9.05 -10.06
C GLN A 74 -9.43 -8.88 -9.02
N LEU A 75 -8.43 -8.05 -9.29
CA LEU A 75 -7.33 -7.79 -8.37
C LEU A 75 -7.78 -7.04 -7.11
N TRP A 76 -8.72 -6.10 -7.26
CA TRP A 76 -9.37 -5.47 -6.12
C TRP A 76 -10.15 -6.47 -5.27
N GLN A 77 -10.97 -7.34 -5.87
CA GLN A 77 -11.72 -8.37 -5.14
C GLN A 77 -10.80 -9.32 -4.38
N LEU A 78 -9.69 -9.72 -5.00
CA LEU A 78 -8.68 -10.56 -4.36
C LEU A 78 -8.13 -9.91 -3.09
N SER A 79 -7.88 -8.59 -3.09
CA SER A 79 -7.47 -7.86 -1.88
C SER A 79 -8.55 -7.94 -0.78
N LEU A 80 -9.82 -7.77 -1.13
CA LEU A 80 -10.92 -7.83 -0.17
C LEU A 80 -11.10 -9.23 0.44
N GLU A 81 -10.88 -10.30 -0.34
CA GLU A 81 -10.91 -11.68 0.16
C GLU A 81 -9.83 -11.93 1.21
N ILE A 82 -8.60 -11.45 0.97
CA ILE A 82 -7.50 -11.55 1.93
C ILE A 82 -7.84 -10.77 3.21
N VAL A 83 -8.29 -9.53 3.07
CA VAL A 83 -8.68 -8.69 4.20
C VAL A 83 -9.77 -9.35 5.06
N LYS A 84 -10.78 -9.93 4.41
CA LYS A 84 -11.86 -10.67 5.07
C LYS A 84 -11.36 -11.92 5.79
N LYS A 85 -10.46 -12.69 5.17
CA LYS A 85 -9.82 -13.87 5.77
C LYS A 85 -9.15 -13.53 7.11
N HIS A 86 -8.59 -12.32 7.22
CA HIS A 86 -7.90 -11.85 8.43
C HIS A 86 -8.78 -11.01 9.38
N GLY A 87 -10.06 -10.74 9.02
CA GLY A 87 -10.98 -9.96 9.86
C GLY A 87 -10.59 -8.48 10.00
N LEU A 88 -9.96 -7.90 8.99
CA LEU A 88 -9.41 -6.54 9.02
C LEU A 88 -10.23 -5.52 8.21
N GLU A 89 -11.47 -5.86 7.81
CA GLU A 89 -12.31 -5.04 6.92
C GLU A 89 -12.56 -3.64 7.48
N ALA A 90 -12.67 -3.50 8.81
CA ALA A 90 -12.94 -2.22 9.47
C ALA A 90 -11.76 -1.23 9.39
N TYR A 91 -10.57 -1.72 9.03
CA TYR A 91 -9.33 -0.93 9.03
C TYR A 91 -8.72 -0.74 7.65
N TYR A 92 -9.19 -1.53 6.65
CA TYR A 92 -8.61 -1.55 5.32
C TYR A 92 -8.86 -0.25 4.56
N MET A 93 -7.78 0.37 4.08
CA MET A 93 -7.77 1.61 3.30
C MET A 93 -8.47 2.78 4.00
N GLY A 94 -8.53 2.77 5.33
CA GLY A 94 -9.19 3.79 6.15
C GLY A 94 -10.11 3.19 7.21
N THR A 95 -10.79 4.03 7.96
CA THR A 95 -11.75 3.65 9.00
C THR A 95 -13.17 4.16 8.69
N THR A 96 -13.47 5.42 8.99
CA THR A 96 -14.78 6.05 8.73
C THR A 96 -15.03 6.33 7.25
N GLN A 97 -13.97 6.60 6.51
CA GLN A 97 -13.97 6.73 5.05
C GLN A 97 -12.84 5.85 4.52
N GLN A 98 -13.20 4.80 3.81
CA GLN A 98 -12.26 3.86 3.21
C GLN A 98 -12.11 4.17 1.73
N ALA A 99 -10.87 4.23 1.24
CA ALA A 99 -10.60 4.29 -0.18
C ALA A 99 -11.08 3.00 -0.86
N LYS A 100 -11.53 3.11 -2.10
CA LYS A 100 -12.16 2.01 -2.85
C LYS A 100 -11.24 1.48 -3.97
N PHE A 101 -9.96 1.48 -3.72
CA PHE A 101 -8.93 0.96 -4.63
C PHE A 101 -7.77 0.40 -3.81
N VAL A 102 -6.88 -0.38 -4.42
CA VAL A 102 -5.69 -0.97 -3.79
C VAL A 102 -4.40 -0.60 -4.51
N GLY A 103 -4.52 0.03 -5.66
CA GLY A 103 -3.38 0.45 -6.47
C GLY A 103 -3.85 1.23 -7.69
N HIS A 104 -2.91 1.88 -8.33
CA HIS A 104 -3.16 2.74 -9.50
C HIS A 104 -1.99 2.69 -10.47
N GLY A 105 -2.26 3.07 -11.72
CA GLY A 105 -1.22 3.30 -12.71
C GLY A 105 -0.29 4.44 -12.24
N ILE A 106 0.97 4.35 -12.64
CA ILE A 106 1.99 5.34 -12.33
C ILE A 106 2.94 5.47 -13.52
N GLY A 107 3.39 6.67 -13.82
CA GLY A 107 4.29 6.91 -14.94
C GLY A 107 4.69 8.36 -15.04
N LEU A 108 4.11 9.11 -15.98
CA LEU A 108 4.33 10.55 -16.11
C LEU A 108 3.57 11.34 -15.05
N GLU A 109 2.48 10.78 -14.55
CA GLU A 109 1.74 11.31 -13.41
C GLU A 109 1.77 10.31 -12.26
N ILE A 110 1.61 10.80 -11.04
CA ILE A 110 1.60 9.96 -9.84
C ILE A 110 0.40 9.01 -9.82
N ASN A 111 -0.74 9.44 -10.34
CA ASN A 111 -1.94 8.64 -10.46
C ASN A 111 -2.40 8.62 -11.92
N GLU A 112 -2.26 7.47 -12.55
CA GLU A 112 -2.70 7.20 -13.92
C GLU A 112 -3.67 6.01 -13.98
N LEU A 113 -4.28 5.79 -15.14
CA LEU A 113 -4.98 4.53 -15.42
C LEU A 113 -3.94 3.42 -15.70
N PRO A 114 -4.31 2.16 -15.36
CA PRO A 114 -5.55 1.71 -14.77
C PRO A 114 -5.58 1.85 -13.25
N VAL A 115 -6.78 1.93 -12.65
CA VAL A 115 -6.96 1.91 -11.20
C VAL A 115 -7.54 0.57 -10.76
N LEU A 116 -6.90 -0.09 -9.81
CA LEU A 116 -7.32 -1.38 -9.25
C LEU A 116 -8.44 -1.15 -8.23
N CYS A 117 -9.68 -1.04 -8.72
CA CYS A 117 -10.87 -0.73 -7.93
C CYS A 117 -12.07 -1.55 -8.39
N GLY A 118 -13.12 -1.57 -7.57
CA GLY A 118 -14.38 -2.23 -7.92
C GLY A 118 -15.04 -1.62 -9.14
N ARG A 119 -15.69 -2.46 -9.96
CA ARG A 119 -16.38 -2.07 -11.20
C ARG A 119 -15.45 -1.50 -12.29
N ASN A 120 -14.18 -1.83 -12.23
CA ASN A 120 -13.25 -1.51 -13.31
C ASN A 120 -12.88 -2.79 -14.08
N PRO A 121 -13.53 -3.06 -15.23
CA PRO A 121 -13.27 -4.26 -16.03
C PRO A 121 -12.02 -4.14 -16.92
N GLN A 122 -11.29 -3.03 -16.84
CA GLN A 122 -10.08 -2.82 -17.64
C GLN A 122 -9.06 -3.92 -17.35
N PRO A 123 -8.60 -4.67 -18.39
CA PRO A 123 -7.56 -5.66 -18.22
C PRO A 123 -6.20 -4.99 -18.10
N LEU A 124 -5.27 -5.66 -17.41
CA LEU A 124 -3.86 -5.29 -17.43
C LEU A 124 -3.21 -5.72 -18.74
N GLU A 125 -2.22 -4.96 -19.16
CA GLU A 125 -1.39 -5.22 -20.32
C GLU A 125 0.08 -5.27 -19.91
N VAL A 126 0.91 -6.02 -20.67
CA VAL A 126 2.36 -6.03 -20.47
C VAL A 126 2.90 -4.60 -20.57
N GLY A 127 3.73 -4.22 -19.61
CA GLY A 127 4.32 -2.90 -19.53
C GLY A 127 3.49 -1.88 -18.75
N ASN A 128 2.26 -2.20 -18.30
CA ASN A 128 1.58 -1.34 -17.33
C ASN A 128 2.43 -1.23 -16.07
N THR A 129 2.63 -0.03 -15.56
CA THR A 129 3.27 0.24 -14.28
C THR A 129 2.21 0.57 -13.24
N ILE A 130 2.25 -0.12 -12.10
CA ILE A 130 1.22 -0.07 -11.07
C ILE A 130 1.87 0.17 -9.71
N ALA A 131 1.42 1.17 -8.97
CA ALA A 131 1.67 1.31 -7.55
C ALA A 131 0.63 0.48 -6.78
N LEU A 132 1.08 -0.42 -5.89
CA LEU A 132 0.23 -1.20 -4.98
C LEU A 132 0.43 -0.69 -3.57
N GLU A 133 -0.63 -0.20 -2.93
CA GLU A 133 -0.57 0.54 -1.66
C GLU A 133 -1.54 0.03 -0.57
N PRO A 134 -1.72 -1.29 -0.38
CA PRO A 134 -2.61 -1.78 0.66
C PRO A 134 -2.16 -1.29 2.04
N LYS A 135 -3.06 -0.65 2.78
CA LYS A 135 -2.77 -0.12 4.11
C LYS A 135 -3.94 -0.33 5.06
N PHE A 136 -3.63 -0.39 6.35
CA PHE A 136 -4.61 -0.49 7.42
C PHE A 136 -4.45 0.67 8.37
N VAL A 137 -5.57 1.31 8.75
CA VAL A 137 -5.59 2.43 9.70
C VAL A 137 -6.10 1.92 11.04
N LEU A 138 -5.20 1.88 12.02
CA LEU A 138 -5.47 1.34 13.35
C LEU A 138 -5.68 2.50 14.34
N PRO A 139 -6.90 2.65 14.92
CA PRO A 139 -7.19 3.73 15.86
C PRO A 139 -6.20 3.77 17.03
N GLY A 140 -5.63 4.95 17.31
CA GLY A 140 -4.67 5.16 18.40
C GLY A 140 -3.23 4.73 18.09
N ILE A 141 -3.00 3.97 17.01
CA ILE A 141 -1.68 3.49 16.60
C ILE A 141 -1.19 4.28 15.38
N GLY A 142 -1.97 4.31 14.30
CA GLY A 142 -1.64 4.95 13.04
C GLY A 142 -1.90 4.04 11.84
N ALA A 143 -1.33 4.38 10.70
CA ALA A 143 -1.39 3.57 9.51
C ALA A 143 -0.23 2.56 9.46
N VAL A 144 -0.51 1.35 9.00
CA VAL A 144 0.49 0.32 8.68
C VAL A 144 0.24 -0.22 7.27
N GLY A 145 1.30 -0.55 6.58
CA GLY A 145 1.28 -1.06 5.21
C GLY A 145 2.58 -0.73 4.50
N THR A 146 2.67 -1.20 3.28
CA THR A 146 3.76 -0.86 2.36
C THR A 146 3.18 -0.43 1.02
N GLU A 147 3.95 0.31 0.27
CA GLU A 147 3.68 0.63 -1.11
C GLU A 147 4.91 0.35 -1.96
N ASN A 148 4.67 -0.25 -3.10
CA ASN A 148 5.69 -0.53 -4.08
C ASN A 148 5.15 -0.33 -5.50
N SER A 149 6.04 0.10 -6.38
CA SER A 149 5.77 0.14 -7.82
C SER A 149 6.16 -1.18 -8.47
N TYR A 150 5.34 -1.61 -9.40
CA TYR A 150 5.48 -2.86 -10.16
C TYR A 150 5.34 -2.60 -11.65
N ILE A 151 5.89 -3.49 -12.47
CA ILE A 151 5.64 -3.56 -13.91
C ILE A 151 4.98 -4.89 -14.25
N VAL A 152 3.91 -4.86 -15.05
CA VAL A 152 3.22 -6.06 -15.52
C VAL A 152 4.07 -6.78 -16.55
N GLN A 153 4.36 -8.05 -16.30
CA GLN A 153 5.07 -8.97 -17.17
C GLN A 153 4.15 -10.11 -17.62
N GLU A 154 4.59 -10.98 -18.50
CA GLU A 154 3.80 -12.10 -19.02
C GLU A 154 3.25 -13.04 -17.92
N ASN A 155 3.98 -13.23 -16.82
CA ASN A 155 3.68 -14.23 -15.78
C ASN A 155 3.44 -13.61 -14.39
N GLY A 156 3.07 -12.35 -14.31
CA GLY A 156 2.85 -11.62 -13.05
C GLY A 156 3.46 -10.22 -13.11
N MET A 157 3.46 -9.55 -11.96
CA MET A 157 4.06 -8.23 -11.84
C MET A 157 5.45 -8.35 -11.20
N GLU A 158 6.43 -7.67 -11.79
CA GLU A 158 7.78 -7.52 -11.24
C GLU A 158 7.86 -6.25 -10.40
N LYS A 159 8.32 -6.38 -9.15
CA LYS A 159 8.54 -5.24 -8.26
C LYS A 159 9.78 -4.46 -8.71
N ILE A 160 9.63 -3.15 -8.90
CA ILE A 160 10.68 -2.25 -9.37
C ILE A 160 11.15 -1.23 -8.31
N THR A 161 10.58 -1.26 -7.11
CA THR A 161 11.06 -0.50 -5.93
C THR A 161 11.67 -1.45 -4.90
N PHE A 162 12.84 -1.09 -4.36
CA PHE A 162 13.63 -1.97 -3.51
C PHE A 162 14.02 -1.24 -2.21
N ALA A 163 13.27 -1.49 -1.15
CA ALA A 163 13.59 -1.09 0.22
C ALA A 163 13.04 -2.14 1.18
N PRO A 164 13.61 -2.28 2.38
CA PRO A 164 13.05 -3.15 3.42
C PRO A 164 11.57 -2.88 3.63
N GLU A 165 10.77 -3.93 3.79
CA GLU A 165 9.31 -3.84 3.94
C GLU A 165 8.86 -3.99 5.38
N GLU A 166 9.75 -4.41 6.28
CA GLU A 166 9.45 -4.56 7.70
C GLU A 166 9.17 -3.19 8.36
N ILE A 167 8.40 -3.19 9.43
CA ILE A 167 8.26 -2.01 10.28
C ILE A 167 9.61 -1.75 10.97
N ILE A 168 10.19 -0.57 10.75
CA ILE A 168 11.46 -0.16 11.33
C ILE A 168 11.20 0.63 12.61
N ASP A 169 11.72 0.13 13.74
CA ASP A 169 11.63 0.83 15.02
C ASP A 169 12.72 1.92 15.12
N LEU A 170 12.29 3.18 15.09
CA LEU A 170 13.17 4.35 15.14
C LEU A 170 13.87 4.54 16.50
N THR A 171 13.46 3.81 17.55
CA THR A 171 14.11 3.92 18.87
C THR A 171 15.32 3.00 19.02
N VAL A 172 15.45 1.99 18.16
CA VAL A 172 16.54 1.01 18.22
C VAL A 172 17.77 1.47 17.44
N ASP A 173 17.60 2.17 16.34
CA ASP A 173 18.66 2.56 15.40
C ASP A 173 19.30 3.94 15.70
N CYS A 174 18.91 4.61 16.79
CA CYS A 174 19.47 5.91 17.19
C CYS A 174 20.69 5.81 18.13
N ARG A 175 21.46 4.70 18.07
CA ARG A 175 22.67 4.54 18.89
C ARG A 175 23.93 4.46 18.06
#